data_8f85bb4ce8a44a2d03c07f5aa6860a3a
#
_entry.id   8f85bb4ce8a44a2d03c07f5aa6860a3a
#
_cell.length_a   1.000
_cell.length_b   1.000
_cell.length_c   1.000
_cell.angle_alpha   90.00
_cell.angle_beta   90.00
_cell.angle_gamma   90.00
#
_symmetry.space_group_name_H-M   'P 1'
#
loop_
_entity.id
_entity.type
_entity.pdbx_description
1 polymer ?
#
loop_
_entity_poly.entity_id
_entity_poly.type
_entity_poly.pdbx_seq_one_letter_code
_entity_poly.pdbx_strand_id
1 'polypeptide(L)'
;MGAGRYWTEYEPVIEPRSVTVVGYEALARFRKPDGSPVPASSMFALLHADPALLARVELELKRHQIENRPADTELFVNLDPDSWFHSKPADAGELLGLLKRGGRTVVEVIENMDAADALVGRDLVTTLKARGLSVALDDLGATNGLFSFEALEQADVFKFERSFLRRLGDRRKAIVQAFVRMAHETGARTVMEGVETEADLDLAVALEMDLVQGHLFRDRSVVVGR
;
A
#
# COMPACT_ATOMS: atom_id res chain seq x y z
N MET A 1 -8.86 -32.07 2.59
CA MET A 1 -7.75 -31.10 2.86
C MET A 1 -8.37 -29.92 3.56
N GLY A 2 -7.89 -29.53 4.76
CA GLY A 2 -8.39 -28.38 5.49
C GLY A 2 -8.11 -27.11 4.71
N ALA A 3 -9.10 -26.20 4.61
CA ALA A 3 -8.90 -24.91 3.97
C ALA A 3 -7.88 -24.09 4.79
N GLY A 4 -6.92 -23.47 4.10
CA GLY A 4 -6.07 -22.46 4.71
C GLY A 4 -6.93 -21.30 5.24
N ARG A 5 -6.40 -20.55 6.19
CA ARG A 5 -7.10 -19.38 6.76
C ARG A 5 -6.36 -18.13 6.38
N TYR A 6 -7.10 -17.05 6.18
CA TYR A 6 -6.57 -15.71 6.05
C TYR A 6 -7.24 -14.78 7.08
N TRP A 7 -6.55 -13.69 7.41
CA TRP A 7 -7.06 -12.60 8.24
C TRP A 7 -6.43 -11.28 7.80
N THR A 8 -6.92 -10.20 8.33
CA THR A 8 -6.33 -8.87 8.09
C THR A 8 -5.64 -8.37 9.36
N GLU A 9 -4.44 -7.86 9.20
CA GLU A 9 -3.75 -7.02 10.16
C GLU A 9 -3.76 -5.60 9.61
N TYR A 10 -4.30 -4.67 10.40
CA TYR A 10 -4.32 -3.25 10.08
C TYR A 10 -3.15 -2.60 10.78
N GLU A 11 -2.12 -2.23 10.03
CA GLU A 11 -0.96 -1.52 10.55
C GLU A 11 -1.23 -0.01 10.57
N PRO A 12 -0.94 0.68 11.69
CA PRO A 12 -1.28 2.09 11.83
C PRO A 12 -0.41 2.98 10.93
N VAL A 13 -1.04 3.97 10.31
CA VAL A 13 -0.42 5.10 9.62
C VAL A 13 -0.53 6.31 10.55
N ILE A 14 0.58 6.93 10.87
CA ILE A 14 0.76 7.90 11.96
C ILE A 14 1.15 9.27 11.41
N GLU A 15 0.56 10.33 11.95
CA GLU A 15 1.07 11.68 11.79
C GLU A 15 2.28 11.86 12.74
N PRO A 16 3.50 12.17 12.21
CA PRO A 16 4.74 12.03 12.98
C PRO A 16 4.92 13.02 14.12
N ARG A 17 4.35 14.24 14.06
CA ARG A 17 4.54 15.29 15.09
C ARG A 17 3.65 15.07 16.31
N SER A 18 2.38 14.72 16.09
CA SER A 18 1.41 14.45 17.15
C SER A 18 1.38 12.99 17.59
N VAL A 19 2.02 12.12 16.84
CA VAL A 19 2.01 10.66 17.02
C VAL A 19 0.56 10.11 17.10
N THR A 20 -0.33 10.65 16.26
CA THR A 20 -1.73 10.23 16.18
C THR A 20 -1.96 9.28 15.01
N VAL A 21 -2.81 8.26 15.22
CA VAL A 21 -3.25 7.37 14.14
C VAL A 21 -4.21 8.15 13.24
N VAL A 22 -3.90 8.24 11.95
CA VAL A 22 -4.73 8.88 10.93
C VAL A 22 -5.37 7.89 9.97
N GLY A 23 -4.77 6.71 9.84
CA GLY A 23 -5.23 5.65 8.98
C GLY A 23 -4.64 4.30 9.36
N TYR A 24 -4.97 3.31 8.56
CA TYR A 24 -4.42 1.96 8.66
C TYR A 24 -4.16 1.38 7.28
N GLU A 25 -3.06 0.66 7.12
CA GLU A 25 -2.84 -0.22 5.99
C GLU A 25 -3.39 -1.62 6.29
N ALA A 26 -4.20 -2.16 5.38
CA ALA A 26 -4.83 -3.46 5.51
C ALA A 26 -3.95 -4.54 4.86
N LEU A 27 -3.24 -5.28 5.67
CA LEU A 27 -2.33 -6.32 5.26
C LEU A 27 -2.95 -7.71 5.36
N ALA A 28 -2.99 -8.44 4.25
CA ALA A 28 -3.42 -9.83 4.24
C ALA A 28 -2.38 -10.72 4.95
N ARG A 29 -2.85 -11.62 5.79
CA ARG A 29 -2.05 -12.62 6.49
C ARG A 29 -2.62 -13.99 6.24
N PHE A 30 -1.77 -15.01 6.13
CA PHE A 30 -2.18 -16.36 5.75
C PHE A 30 -1.60 -17.41 6.68
N ARG A 31 -2.36 -18.51 6.86
CA ARG A 31 -1.92 -19.70 7.59
C ARG A 31 -2.25 -20.97 6.83
N LYS A 32 -1.40 -21.97 6.99
CA LYS A 32 -1.69 -23.35 6.57
C LYS A 32 -2.76 -23.97 7.47
N PRO A 33 -3.34 -25.12 7.07
CA PRO A 33 -4.29 -25.86 7.91
C PRO A 33 -3.71 -26.29 9.26
N ASP A 34 -2.40 -26.49 9.36
CA ASP A 34 -1.69 -26.83 10.60
C ASP A 34 -1.44 -25.63 11.52
N GLY A 35 -1.86 -24.42 11.10
CA GLY A 35 -1.70 -23.18 11.85
C GLY A 35 -0.38 -22.45 11.61
N SER A 36 0.57 -23.02 10.85
CA SER A 36 1.83 -22.35 10.55
C SER A 36 1.61 -21.15 9.61
N PRO A 37 2.32 -20.01 9.83
CA PRO A 37 2.16 -18.82 8.99
C PRO A 37 2.71 -19.06 7.60
N VAL A 38 2.10 -18.39 6.61
CA VAL A 38 2.57 -18.31 5.23
C VAL A 38 2.88 -16.85 4.93
N PRO A 39 4.10 -16.49 4.50
CA PRO A 39 4.41 -15.14 4.06
C PRO A 39 3.47 -14.70 2.93
N ALA A 40 2.97 -13.47 2.99
CA ALA A 40 2.05 -12.95 1.96
C ALA A 40 2.70 -13.00 0.57
N SER A 41 3.98 -12.60 0.45
CA SER A 41 4.75 -12.70 -0.79
C SER A 41 4.76 -14.09 -1.40
N SER A 42 4.93 -15.15 -0.57
CA SER A 42 4.88 -16.54 -1.05
C SER A 42 3.48 -16.95 -1.50
N MET A 43 2.44 -16.46 -0.84
CA MET A 43 1.05 -16.72 -1.23
C MET A 43 0.73 -16.06 -2.57
N PHE A 44 1.05 -14.77 -2.72
CA PHE A 44 0.81 -14.05 -3.97
C PHE A 44 1.64 -14.62 -5.13
N ALA A 45 2.91 -15.01 -4.90
CA ALA A 45 3.71 -15.70 -5.91
C ALA A 45 3.07 -17.00 -6.42
N LEU A 46 2.37 -17.75 -5.56
CA LEU A 46 1.58 -18.91 -5.98
C LEU A 46 0.32 -18.53 -6.74
N LEU A 47 -0.36 -17.45 -6.34
CA LEU A 47 -1.59 -16.98 -6.99
C LEU A 47 -1.32 -16.43 -8.39
N HIS A 48 -0.17 -15.82 -8.66
CA HIS A 48 0.22 -15.35 -9.99
C HIS A 48 0.31 -16.48 -11.03
N ALA A 49 0.45 -17.76 -10.59
CA ALA A 49 0.37 -18.90 -11.51
C ALA A 49 -1.05 -19.16 -12.07
N ASP A 50 -2.10 -18.60 -11.43
CA ASP A 50 -3.50 -18.67 -11.89
C ASP A 50 -4.15 -17.28 -11.75
N PRO A 51 -4.06 -16.43 -12.79
CA PRO A 51 -4.59 -15.05 -12.74
C PRO A 51 -6.08 -14.96 -12.42
N ALA A 52 -6.89 -15.94 -12.82
CA ALA A 52 -8.31 -15.95 -12.51
C ALA A 52 -8.58 -16.25 -11.03
N LEU A 53 -7.73 -17.07 -10.41
CA LEU A 53 -7.77 -17.32 -8.97
C LEU A 53 -7.26 -16.09 -8.21
N LEU A 54 -6.17 -15.48 -8.66
CA LEU A 54 -5.61 -14.26 -8.08
C LEU A 54 -6.69 -13.16 -8.00
N ALA A 55 -7.37 -12.86 -9.11
CA ALA A 55 -8.41 -11.83 -9.15
C ALA A 55 -9.58 -12.12 -8.17
N ARG A 56 -10.00 -13.38 -8.04
CA ARG A 56 -11.04 -13.75 -7.08
C ARG A 56 -10.59 -13.63 -5.62
N VAL A 57 -9.38 -14.08 -5.32
CA VAL A 57 -8.81 -13.97 -3.97
C VAL A 57 -8.63 -12.51 -3.60
N GLU A 58 -8.15 -11.69 -4.51
CA GLU A 58 -8.00 -10.25 -4.33
C GLU A 58 -9.34 -9.57 -3.99
N LEU A 59 -10.39 -9.88 -4.73
CA LEU A 59 -11.73 -9.37 -4.47
C LEU A 59 -12.26 -9.75 -3.07
N GLU A 60 -12.07 -11.02 -2.66
CA GLU A 60 -12.47 -11.50 -1.33
C GLU A 60 -11.66 -10.83 -0.21
N LEU A 61 -10.34 -10.68 -0.41
CA LEU A 61 -9.48 -9.97 0.54
C LEU A 61 -9.91 -8.52 0.71
N LYS A 62 -10.17 -7.80 -0.39
CA LYS A 62 -10.64 -6.40 -0.34
C LYS A 62 -12.00 -6.27 0.34
N ARG A 63 -12.93 -7.21 0.09
CA ARG A 63 -14.20 -7.23 0.79
C ARG A 63 -13.99 -7.35 2.30
N HIS A 64 -13.20 -8.35 2.73
CA HIS A 64 -12.89 -8.55 4.14
C HIS A 64 -12.19 -7.33 4.76
N GLN A 65 -11.22 -6.75 4.09
CA GLN A 65 -10.46 -5.59 4.55
C GLN A 65 -11.32 -4.34 4.70
N ILE A 66 -12.21 -4.10 3.76
CA ILE A 66 -13.08 -2.90 3.78
C ILE A 66 -14.21 -3.03 4.79
N GLU A 67 -14.84 -4.22 4.89
CA GLU A 67 -15.95 -4.47 5.80
C GLU A 67 -15.53 -4.50 7.28
N ASN A 68 -14.30 -4.84 7.57
CA ASN A 68 -13.79 -4.98 8.94
C ASN A 68 -12.79 -3.87 9.35
N ARG A 69 -12.68 -2.80 8.57
CA ARG A 69 -11.75 -1.72 8.84
C ARG A 69 -12.04 -1.02 10.17
N PRO A 70 -11.03 -0.48 10.85
CA PRO A 70 -11.23 0.43 11.97
C PRO A 70 -12.08 1.64 11.55
N ALA A 71 -13.05 2.01 12.40
CA ALA A 71 -13.99 3.08 12.10
C ALA A 71 -13.31 4.45 12.03
N ASP A 72 -13.88 5.35 11.21
CA ASP A 72 -13.51 6.77 11.12
C ASP A 72 -12.05 7.08 10.74
N THR A 73 -11.33 6.10 10.19
CA THR A 73 -9.94 6.25 9.75
C THR A 73 -9.80 6.10 8.24
N GLU A 74 -8.70 6.61 7.69
CA GLU A 74 -8.30 6.34 6.32
C GLU A 74 -7.83 4.89 6.18
N LEU A 75 -8.16 4.24 5.08
CA LEU A 75 -7.79 2.86 4.81
C LEU A 75 -6.90 2.77 3.58
N PHE A 76 -5.70 2.28 3.76
CA PHE A 76 -4.78 1.94 2.69
C PHE A 76 -4.94 0.46 2.33
N VAL A 77 -5.07 0.16 1.04
CA VAL A 77 -5.26 -1.21 0.54
C VAL A 77 -4.39 -1.46 -0.68
N ASN A 78 -3.55 -2.45 -0.61
CA ASN A 78 -2.75 -2.93 -1.73
C ASN A 78 -3.66 -3.47 -2.84
N LEU A 79 -3.38 -3.16 -4.09
CA LEU A 79 -4.03 -3.75 -5.25
C LEU A 79 -2.98 -4.22 -6.25
N ASP A 80 -2.99 -5.52 -6.52
CA ASP A 80 -2.09 -6.14 -7.47
C ASP A 80 -2.52 -5.79 -8.91
N PRO A 81 -1.63 -5.16 -9.72
CA PRO A 81 -1.97 -4.79 -11.09
C PRO A 81 -2.35 -5.97 -11.98
N ASP A 82 -1.73 -7.14 -11.80
CA ASP A 82 -2.06 -8.36 -12.54
C ASP A 82 -3.47 -8.87 -12.21
N SER A 83 -3.84 -8.80 -10.93
CA SER A 83 -5.19 -9.17 -10.52
C SER A 83 -6.24 -8.28 -11.18
N TRP A 84 -5.95 -6.98 -11.29
CA TRP A 84 -6.79 -6.01 -11.98
C TRP A 84 -6.90 -6.31 -13.47
N PHE A 85 -5.76 -6.48 -14.14
CA PHE A 85 -5.69 -6.70 -15.60
C PHE A 85 -6.43 -7.98 -16.03
N HIS A 86 -6.35 -9.04 -15.22
CA HIS A 86 -7.00 -10.32 -15.48
C HIS A 86 -8.42 -10.45 -14.89
N SER A 87 -8.92 -9.43 -14.20
CA SER A 87 -10.28 -9.43 -13.67
C SER A 87 -11.32 -9.43 -14.78
N LYS A 88 -12.38 -10.23 -14.59
CA LYS A 88 -13.55 -10.12 -15.44
C LYS A 88 -14.23 -8.75 -15.22
N PRO A 89 -14.92 -8.19 -16.24
CA PRO A 89 -15.57 -6.89 -16.10
C PRO A 89 -16.54 -6.78 -14.90
N ALA A 90 -17.24 -7.87 -14.56
CA ALA A 90 -18.13 -7.92 -13.41
C ALA A 90 -17.37 -7.81 -12.08
N ASP A 91 -16.27 -8.57 -11.94
CA ASP A 91 -15.44 -8.62 -10.73
C ASP A 91 -14.71 -7.29 -10.54
N ALA A 92 -14.18 -6.71 -11.62
CA ALA A 92 -13.58 -5.38 -11.62
C ALA A 92 -14.59 -4.29 -11.22
N GLY A 93 -15.83 -4.37 -11.72
CA GLY A 93 -16.92 -3.46 -11.33
C GLY A 93 -17.30 -3.59 -9.85
N GLU A 94 -17.33 -4.80 -9.32
CA GLU A 94 -17.58 -5.06 -7.91
C GLU A 94 -16.45 -4.54 -7.03
N LEU A 95 -15.18 -4.79 -7.39
CA LEU A 95 -14.00 -4.30 -6.69
C LEU A 95 -14.01 -2.76 -6.59
N LEU A 96 -14.23 -2.06 -7.71
CA LEU A 96 -14.36 -0.60 -7.71
C LEU A 96 -15.50 -0.12 -6.82
N GLY A 97 -16.64 -0.83 -6.83
CA GLY A 97 -17.76 -0.55 -5.95
C GLY A 97 -17.44 -0.71 -4.47
N LEU A 98 -16.66 -1.74 -4.11
CA LEU A 98 -16.17 -1.98 -2.75
C LEU A 98 -15.21 -0.85 -2.30
N LEU A 99 -14.21 -0.51 -3.11
CA LEU A 99 -13.24 0.54 -2.82
C LEU A 99 -13.93 1.88 -2.56
N LYS A 100 -14.94 2.24 -3.35
CA LYS A 100 -15.73 3.47 -3.16
C LYS A 100 -16.58 3.46 -1.89
N ARG A 101 -17.23 2.33 -1.58
CA ARG A 101 -18.01 2.19 -0.33
C ARG A 101 -17.14 2.20 0.91
N GLY A 102 -15.86 1.88 0.77
CA GLY A 102 -14.86 2.00 1.82
C GLY A 102 -14.65 3.43 2.35
N GLY A 103 -15.26 4.46 1.76
CA GLY A 103 -15.14 5.85 2.21
C GLY A 103 -13.74 6.41 1.91
N ARG A 104 -12.99 6.80 2.93
CA ARG A 104 -11.62 7.31 2.78
C ARG A 104 -10.64 6.16 2.51
N THR A 105 -10.71 5.59 1.29
CA THR A 105 -9.82 4.50 0.85
C THR A 105 -8.75 5.05 -0.09
N VAL A 106 -7.50 4.70 0.19
CA VAL A 106 -6.33 4.93 -0.66
C VAL A 106 -5.90 3.58 -1.23
N VAL A 107 -5.83 3.46 -2.55
CA VAL A 107 -5.39 2.24 -3.22
C VAL A 107 -3.89 2.32 -3.46
N GLU A 108 -3.14 1.39 -2.90
CA GLU A 108 -1.71 1.29 -3.08
C GLU A 108 -1.42 0.47 -4.34
N VAL A 109 -0.66 1.07 -5.24
CA VAL A 109 -0.17 0.43 -6.46
C VAL A 109 1.34 0.28 -6.31
N ILE A 110 1.79 -0.97 -6.33
CA ILE A 110 3.21 -1.31 -6.13
C ILE A 110 4.03 -0.80 -7.32
N GLU A 111 5.22 -0.29 -7.03
CA GLU A 111 6.22 0.04 -8.02
C GLU A 111 6.60 -1.19 -8.84
N ASN A 112 6.64 -1.05 -10.16
CA ASN A 112 6.78 -2.18 -11.07
C ASN A 112 8.25 -2.55 -11.30
N MET A 113 8.53 -3.84 -11.51
CA MET A 113 9.88 -4.36 -11.67
C MET A 113 10.37 -4.35 -13.12
N ASP A 114 9.46 -4.23 -14.09
CA ASP A 114 9.80 -4.13 -15.51
C ASP A 114 8.90 -3.14 -16.28
N ALA A 115 9.24 -2.87 -17.55
CA ALA A 115 8.56 -1.87 -18.35
C ALA A 115 7.12 -2.27 -18.74
N ALA A 116 6.81 -3.57 -18.84
CA ALA A 116 5.46 -4.04 -19.15
C ALA A 116 4.54 -3.84 -17.95
N ASP A 117 5.01 -4.20 -16.76
CA ASP A 117 4.31 -3.99 -15.50
C ASP A 117 4.09 -2.49 -15.26
N ALA A 118 5.07 -1.63 -15.58
CA ALA A 118 4.93 -0.18 -15.45
C ALA A 118 3.78 0.39 -16.31
N LEU A 119 3.50 -0.19 -17.48
CA LEU A 119 2.35 0.21 -18.31
C LEU A 119 1.03 -0.22 -17.67
N VAL A 120 0.96 -1.44 -17.13
CA VAL A 120 -0.24 -1.96 -16.45
C VAL A 120 -0.51 -1.15 -15.18
N GLY A 121 0.51 -0.86 -14.38
CA GLY A 121 0.41 -0.02 -13.19
C GLY A 121 -0.08 1.40 -13.50
N ARG A 122 0.45 2.03 -14.56
CA ARG A 122 -0.01 3.35 -15.01
C ARG A 122 -1.49 3.32 -15.42
N ASP A 123 -1.91 2.33 -16.18
CA ASP A 123 -3.30 2.20 -16.64
C ASP A 123 -4.25 1.96 -15.46
N LEU A 124 -3.80 1.21 -14.45
CA LEU A 124 -4.52 1.03 -13.19
C LEU A 124 -4.68 2.38 -12.45
N VAL A 125 -3.58 3.11 -12.23
CA VAL A 125 -3.61 4.45 -11.60
C VAL A 125 -4.60 5.36 -12.32
N THR A 126 -4.51 5.47 -13.65
CA THR A 126 -5.41 6.29 -14.46
C THR A 126 -6.87 5.87 -14.29
N THR A 127 -7.15 4.57 -14.25
CA THR A 127 -8.51 4.06 -14.06
C THR A 127 -9.06 4.38 -12.67
N LEU A 128 -8.25 4.19 -11.62
CA LEU A 128 -8.65 4.50 -10.25
C LEU A 128 -8.94 6.00 -10.07
N LYS A 129 -8.07 6.85 -10.59
CA LYS A 129 -8.23 8.31 -10.54
C LYS A 129 -9.48 8.76 -11.31
N ALA A 130 -9.73 8.23 -12.50
CA ALA A 130 -10.96 8.52 -13.28
C ALA A 130 -12.25 8.10 -12.55
N ARG A 131 -12.14 7.21 -11.57
CA ARG A 131 -13.25 6.79 -10.70
C ARG A 131 -13.32 7.57 -9.39
N GLY A 132 -12.45 8.57 -9.18
CA GLY A 132 -12.40 9.41 -7.98
C GLY A 132 -11.87 8.69 -6.75
N LEU A 133 -11.04 7.66 -6.93
CA LEU A 133 -10.33 6.98 -5.85
C LEU A 133 -8.97 7.65 -5.61
N SER A 134 -8.53 7.66 -4.36
CA SER A 134 -7.16 8.09 -4.02
C SER A 134 -6.19 6.96 -4.29
N VAL A 135 -5.00 7.31 -4.78
CA VAL A 135 -3.94 6.35 -5.16
C VAL A 135 -2.65 6.69 -4.43
N ALA A 136 -2.01 5.66 -3.87
CA ALA A 136 -0.64 5.72 -3.39
C ALA A 136 0.29 4.97 -4.34
N LEU A 137 1.47 5.54 -4.59
CA LEU A 137 2.59 4.80 -5.17
C LEU A 137 3.42 4.25 -4.02
N ASP A 138 3.53 2.93 -3.99
CA ASP A 138 4.21 2.20 -2.93
C ASP A 138 5.65 1.84 -3.29
N ASP A 139 6.47 1.55 -2.28
CA ASP A 139 7.87 1.12 -2.41
C ASP A 139 8.79 2.09 -3.18
N LEU A 140 8.54 3.41 -3.16
CA LEU A 140 9.38 4.39 -3.84
C LEU A 140 10.83 4.33 -3.34
N GLY A 141 11.74 4.08 -4.27
CA GLY A 141 13.16 3.95 -4.00
C GLY A 141 13.61 2.52 -3.71
N ALA A 142 12.74 1.53 -3.86
CA ALA A 142 13.13 0.13 -3.86
C ALA A 142 14.17 -0.15 -4.95
N THR A 143 15.01 -1.17 -4.72
CA THR A 143 16.03 -1.57 -5.69
C THR A 143 15.35 -2.16 -6.93
N ASN A 144 15.58 -1.58 -8.09
CA ASN A 144 15.00 -1.92 -9.39
C ASN A 144 13.55 -1.45 -9.62
N GLY A 145 13.01 -0.60 -8.76
CA GLY A 145 11.69 -0.01 -8.98
C GLY A 145 11.66 0.93 -10.19
N LEU A 146 10.57 0.87 -10.95
CA LEU A 146 10.31 1.73 -12.10
C LEU A 146 8.95 2.40 -11.97
N PHE A 147 8.90 3.71 -12.10
CA PHE A 147 7.64 4.45 -12.17
C PHE A 147 7.61 5.38 -13.37
N SER A 148 6.42 5.60 -13.91
CA SER A 148 6.23 6.60 -14.95
C SER A 148 5.96 7.98 -14.33
N PHE A 149 6.38 9.04 -15.01
CA PHE A 149 6.02 10.39 -14.62
C PHE A 149 4.50 10.62 -14.63
N GLU A 150 3.77 9.93 -15.51
CA GLU A 150 2.30 9.99 -15.57
C GLU A 150 1.65 9.41 -14.31
N ALA A 151 2.24 8.36 -13.69
CA ALA A 151 1.77 7.84 -12.42
C ALA A 151 2.09 8.79 -11.26
N LEU A 152 3.30 9.37 -11.24
CA LEU A 152 3.69 10.39 -10.26
C LEU A 152 2.77 11.60 -10.28
N GLU A 153 2.39 12.10 -11.48
CA GLU A 153 1.50 13.25 -11.64
C GLU A 153 0.10 13.01 -11.08
N GLN A 154 -0.36 11.76 -11.06
CA GLN A 154 -1.73 11.40 -10.67
C GLN A 154 -1.84 10.90 -9.22
N ALA A 155 -0.74 10.53 -8.59
CA ALA A 155 -0.75 9.95 -7.24
C ALA A 155 -1.06 10.99 -6.16
N ASP A 156 -1.80 10.56 -5.13
CA ASP A 156 -2.16 11.36 -3.97
C ASP A 156 -1.23 11.10 -2.77
N VAL A 157 -0.51 9.99 -2.80
CA VAL A 157 0.42 9.59 -1.72
C VAL A 157 1.66 8.95 -2.32
N PHE A 158 2.83 9.29 -1.76
CA PHE A 158 4.12 8.70 -2.07
C PHE A 158 4.67 7.98 -0.84
N LYS A 159 4.82 6.64 -0.91
CA LYS A 159 5.37 5.83 0.17
C LYS A 159 6.82 5.49 -0.12
N PHE A 160 7.72 5.92 0.75
CA PHE A 160 9.16 5.70 0.60
C PHE A 160 9.61 4.45 1.34
N GLU A 161 10.19 3.52 0.59
CA GLU A 161 10.71 2.27 1.10
C GLU A 161 11.86 2.49 2.09
N ARG A 162 11.85 1.74 3.19
CA ARG A 162 12.79 1.83 4.30
C ARG A 162 14.26 1.71 3.89
N SER A 163 14.60 0.79 2.97
CA SER A 163 16.00 0.54 2.62
C SER A 163 16.62 1.72 1.89
N PHE A 164 15.80 2.48 1.17
CA PHE A 164 16.19 3.71 0.53
C PHE A 164 16.56 4.79 1.56
N LEU A 165 15.78 4.89 2.62
CA LEU A 165 15.96 5.88 3.68
C LEU A 165 17.10 5.52 4.64
N ARG A 166 17.35 4.25 4.91
CA ARG A 166 18.46 3.79 5.79
C ARG A 166 19.87 4.12 5.27
N ARG A 167 20.02 4.38 3.98
CA ARG A 167 21.29 4.70 3.34
C ARG A 167 21.37 6.16 2.93
N LEU A 168 20.79 7.06 3.73
CA LEU A 168 20.77 8.49 3.45
C LEU A 168 22.17 9.11 3.59
N GLY A 169 22.91 9.12 2.46
CA GLY A 169 23.95 10.11 2.26
C GLY A 169 23.34 11.42 1.72
N ASP A 170 24.11 12.50 1.70
CA ASP A 170 23.65 13.85 1.33
C ASP A 170 22.87 13.90 0.00
N ARG A 171 23.33 13.14 -1.00
CA ARG A 171 22.69 13.09 -2.31
C ARG A 171 21.28 12.45 -2.24
N ARG A 172 21.11 11.35 -1.51
CA ARG A 172 19.80 10.71 -1.32
C ARG A 172 18.85 11.59 -0.52
N LYS A 173 19.36 12.21 0.54
CA LYS A 173 18.59 13.17 1.32
C LYS A 173 18.05 14.30 0.43
N ALA A 174 18.88 14.86 -0.44
CA ALA A 174 18.45 15.90 -1.39
C ALA A 174 17.37 15.40 -2.36
N ILE A 175 17.45 14.14 -2.83
CA ILE A 175 16.43 13.52 -3.68
C ILE A 175 15.11 13.39 -2.91
N VAL A 176 15.13 12.81 -1.69
CA VAL A 176 13.92 12.67 -0.86
C VAL A 176 13.29 14.03 -0.59
N GLN A 177 14.07 15.02 -0.20
CA GLN A 177 13.57 16.38 0.01
C GLN A 177 12.96 17.01 -1.24
N ALA A 178 13.50 16.70 -2.43
CA ALA A 178 12.91 17.16 -3.69
C ALA A 178 11.55 16.48 -3.96
N PHE A 179 11.42 15.19 -3.68
CA PHE A 179 10.15 14.47 -3.78
C PHE A 179 9.12 14.97 -2.76
N VAL A 180 9.52 15.20 -1.51
CA VAL A 180 8.62 15.77 -0.49
C VAL A 180 8.09 17.14 -0.92
N ARG A 181 8.97 18.02 -1.39
CA ARG A 181 8.54 19.33 -1.92
C ARG A 181 7.59 19.17 -3.11
N MET A 182 7.91 18.30 -4.05
CA MET A 182 7.04 18.03 -5.21
C MET A 182 5.66 17.53 -4.74
N ALA A 183 5.61 16.60 -3.79
CA ALA A 183 4.36 16.12 -3.21
C ALA A 183 3.53 17.29 -2.64
N HIS A 184 4.13 18.11 -1.79
CA HIS A 184 3.44 19.27 -1.19
C HIS A 184 2.95 20.29 -2.23
N GLU A 185 3.76 20.58 -3.25
CA GLU A 185 3.39 21.50 -4.33
C GLU A 185 2.25 20.97 -5.23
N THR A 186 2.12 19.63 -5.34
CA THR A 186 1.04 18.98 -6.11
C THR A 186 -0.16 18.59 -5.25
N GLY A 187 -0.11 18.79 -3.94
CA GLY A 187 -1.16 18.41 -2.99
C GLY A 187 -1.17 16.93 -2.62
N ALA A 188 -0.12 16.19 -2.98
CA ALA A 188 0.09 14.82 -2.53
C ALA A 188 0.73 14.79 -1.13
N ARG A 189 0.61 13.64 -0.46
CA ARG A 189 1.22 13.38 0.86
C ARG A 189 2.37 12.38 0.73
N THR A 190 3.24 12.39 1.72
CA THR A 190 4.39 11.49 1.80
C THR A 190 4.29 10.57 3.02
N VAL A 191 4.68 9.32 2.86
CA VAL A 191 4.79 8.33 3.94
C VAL A 191 6.22 7.81 4.02
N MET A 192 6.82 7.83 5.20
CA MET A 192 8.05 7.12 5.48
C MET A 192 7.73 5.75 6.08
N GLU A 193 8.12 4.69 5.40
CA GLU A 193 7.93 3.33 5.86
C GLU A 193 9.08 2.79 6.71
N GLY A 194 8.78 1.73 7.45
CA GLY A 194 9.75 0.98 8.24
C GLY A 194 10.37 1.77 9.39
N VAL A 195 9.62 2.68 9.99
CA VAL A 195 10.01 3.38 11.22
C VAL A 195 10.04 2.38 12.38
N GLU A 196 11.23 2.12 12.92
CA GLU A 196 11.43 1.16 14.02
C GLU A 196 11.89 1.82 15.31
N THR A 197 12.47 3.02 15.23
CA THR A 197 13.08 3.73 16.36
C THR A 197 12.62 5.18 16.42
N GLU A 198 12.75 5.81 17.61
CA GLU A 198 12.53 7.25 17.76
C GLU A 198 13.44 8.07 16.83
N ALA A 199 14.65 7.62 16.57
CA ALA A 199 15.55 8.29 15.63
C ALA A 199 15.04 8.24 14.18
N ASP A 200 14.35 7.17 13.77
CA ASP A 200 13.66 7.13 12.48
C ASP A 200 12.49 8.12 12.44
N LEU A 201 11.76 8.26 13.54
CA LEU A 201 10.67 9.23 13.67
C LEU A 201 11.20 10.66 13.60
N ASP A 202 12.27 10.97 14.32
CA ASP A 202 12.94 12.28 14.26
C ASP A 202 13.42 12.60 12.83
N LEU A 203 13.93 11.60 12.12
CA LEU A 203 14.33 11.72 10.72
C LEU A 203 13.13 12.06 9.82
N ALA A 204 12.00 11.38 10.01
CA ALA A 204 10.79 11.65 9.24
C ALA A 204 10.32 13.10 9.45
N VAL A 205 10.31 13.59 10.69
CA VAL A 205 10.00 14.98 11.02
C VAL A 205 10.99 15.96 10.38
N ALA A 206 12.29 15.64 10.40
CA ALA A 206 13.34 16.48 9.81
C ALA A 206 13.30 16.49 8.27
N LEU A 207 12.73 15.47 7.64
CA LEU A 207 12.49 15.40 6.19
C LEU A 207 11.13 15.99 5.79
N GLU A 208 10.34 16.47 6.75
CA GLU A 208 8.99 17.01 6.54
C GLU A 208 8.01 15.99 5.93
N MET A 209 8.16 14.69 6.29
CA MET A 209 7.21 13.66 5.92
C MET A 209 5.85 13.92 6.58
N ASP A 210 4.77 13.72 5.82
CA ASP A 210 3.41 13.92 6.32
C ASP A 210 2.96 12.78 7.23
N LEU A 211 3.37 11.56 6.90
CA LEU A 211 2.96 10.32 7.55
C LEU A 211 4.16 9.38 7.76
N VAL A 212 4.00 8.48 8.73
CA VAL A 212 4.97 7.41 9.00
C VAL A 212 4.26 6.10 9.29
N GLN A 213 4.94 4.98 8.99
CA GLN A 213 4.47 3.63 9.29
C GLN A 213 5.65 2.74 9.70
N GLY A 214 5.42 1.79 10.61
CA GLY A 214 6.44 0.82 10.98
C GLY A 214 6.31 0.22 12.36
N HIS A 215 7.25 -0.65 12.70
CA HIS A 215 7.22 -1.45 13.92
C HIS A 215 7.23 -0.64 15.23
N LEU A 216 7.67 0.61 15.21
CA LEU A 216 7.62 1.48 16.38
C LEU A 216 6.18 1.60 16.93
N PHE A 217 5.17 1.47 16.06
CA PHE A 217 3.75 1.66 16.38
C PHE A 217 2.94 0.35 16.38
N ARG A 218 3.59 -0.80 16.39
CA ARG A 218 2.91 -2.11 16.27
C ARG A 218 1.91 -2.42 17.39
N ASP A 219 2.04 -1.79 18.54
CA ASP A 219 1.11 -1.88 19.65
C ASP A 219 -0.27 -1.29 19.35
N ARG A 220 -0.36 -0.48 18.30
CA ARG A 220 -1.59 0.15 17.79
C ARG A 220 -2.19 -0.60 16.59
N SER A 221 -1.61 -1.73 16.18
CA SER A 221 -2.15 -2.59 15.12
C SER A 221 -3.45 -3.28 15.57
N VAL A 222 -4.39 -3.41 14.63
CA VAL A 222 -5.67 -4.09 14.84
C VAL A 222 -5.71 -5.36 14.00
N VAL A 223 -6.11 -6.49 14.62
CA VAL A 223 -6.16 -7.80 13.94
C VAL A 223 -7.59 -8.30 13.92
N VAL A 224 -8.11 -8.63 12.73
CA VAL A 224 -9.49 -9.11 12.53
C VAL A 224 -9.51 -10.41 11.73
N GLY A 225 -10.32 -11.39 12.18
CA GLY A 225 -10.54 -12.68 11.50
C GLY A 225 -9.49 -13.75 11.83
N ARG A 226 -8.81 -13.64 12.96
CA ARG A 226 -7.74 -14.56 13.41
C ARG A 226 -8.25 -15.95 13.80
#